data_a620f8371c2cd4f0523bd88303465491
#
_entry.id   a620f8371c2cd4f0523bd88303465491
#
_cell.length_a   1.000
_cell.length_b   1.000
_cell.length_c   1.000
_cell.angle_alpha   90.00
_cell.angle_beta   90.00
_cell.angle_gamma   90.00
#
_symmetry.space_group_name_H-M   'P 1'
#
loop_
_entity.id
_entity.type
_entity.pdbx_description
1 polymer ?
#
loop_
_entity_poly.entity_id
_entity_poly.type
_entity_poly.pdbx_seq_one_letter_code
_entity_poly.pdbx_strand_id
1 'polypeptide(L)'
;VDGHCGVTHKKSIDLNKTHYSLGLAANTYLEAGADIIAPSDMMKNTTKYLRKIFVQNGFSNSQIMSYSTKFKSHFYGPFRDVAKSSPQGFDRSSYQLPVEDKAKAIKSSISNAAQGANYLMVKPGMTSIDLIRDIKKETLLPTGAYQVSGEYASLQMLSKAKFGNYVDLLLESLTVLKRAQADFILSLIHISEPTRPS
;
A
#
# COMPACT_ATOMS: atom_id res chain seq x y z
N VAL A 1 18.83 1.82 8.05
CA VAL A 1 17.64 2.22 7.30
C VAL A 1 16.85 3.15 8.20
N ASP A 2 16.57 4.34 7.74
CA ASP A 2 16.05 5.49 8.49
C ASP A 2 14.51 5.60 8.49
N GLY A 3 13.82 4.48 8.24
CA GLY A 3 12.37 4.37 8.33
C GLY A 3 11.60 5.03 7.18
N HIS A 4 12.25 5.47 6.11
CA HIS A 4 11.60 6.01 4.92
C HIS A 4 11.35 4.95 3.85
N CYS A 5 10.36 5.20 2.97
CA CYS A 5 10.05 4.32 1.83
C CYS A 5 11.00 4.51 0.63
N GLY A 6 12.07 5.27 0.79
CA GLY A 6 13.05 5.57 -0.25
C GLY A 6 14.42 5.88 0.33
N VAL A 7 15.42 6.02 -0.53
CA VAL A 7 16.78 6.39 -0.15
C VAL A 7 16.80 7.85 0.25
N THR A 8 17.29 8.12 1.45
CA THR A 8 17.39 9.49 1.98
C THR A 8 18.72 10.15 1.62
N HIS A 9 18.68 11.43 1.39
CA HIS A 9 19.85 12.30 1.29
C HIS A 9 19.61 13.58 2.09
N LYS A 10 20.39 13.79 3.14
CA LYS A 10 20.17 14.88 4.11
C LYS A 10 18.72 14.78 4.69
N LYS A 11 17.86 15.79 4.46
CA LYS A 11 16.45 15.83 4.90
C LYS A 11 15.44 15.65 3.75
N SER A 12 15.80 14.91 2.71
CA SER A 12 14.95 14.69 1.53
C SER A 12 15.12 13.28 0.98
N ILE A 13 14.22 12.88 0.09
CA ILE A 13 14.33 11.64 -0.67
C ILE A 13 15.19 11.87 -1.92
N ASP A 14 16.20 11.03 -2.12
CA ASP A 14 16.91 10.92 -3.39
C ASP A 14 16.09 10.02 -4.33
N LEU A 15 15.34 10.65 -5.22
CA LEU A 15 14.39 9.94 -6.09
C LEU A 15 15.11 9.00 -7.07
N ASN A 16 16.27 9.39 -7.60
CA ASN A 16 17.01 8.57 -8.56
C ASN A 16 17.57 7.30 -7.91
N LYS A 17 18.18 7.42 -6.73
CA LYS A 17 18.64 6.26 -5.97
C LYS A 17 17.49 5.38 -5.50
N THR A 18 16.36 5.98 -5.12
CA THR A 18 15.16 5.25 -4.74
C THR A 18 14.64 4.43 -5.91
N HIS A 19 14.47 5.03 -7.09
CA HIS A 19 14.03 4.32 -8.28
C HIS A 19 14.99 3.20 -8.68
N TYR A 20 16.29 3.46 -8.65
CA TYR A 20 17.30 2.43 -8.92
C TYR A 20 17.18 1.23 -7.97
N SER A 21 17.10 1.48 -6.65
CA SER A 21 16.97 0.43 -5.65
C SER A 21 15.66 -0.37 -5.79
N LEU A 22 14.55 0.32 -6.06
CA LEU A 22 13.26 -0.33 -6.31
C LEU A 22 13.29 -1.16 -7.60
N GLY A 23 13.91 -0.67 -8.65
CA GLY A 23 14.08 -1.39 -9.91
C GLY A 23 14.89 -2.66 -9.75
N LEU A 24 16.02 -2.58 -9.01
CA LEU A 24 16.85 -3.74 -8.71
C LEU A 24 16.07 -4.80 -7.91
N ALA A 25 15.40 -4.40 -6.84
CA ALA A 25 14.59 -5.31 -6.03
C ALA A 25 13.44 -5.95 -6.85
N ALA A 26 12.75 -5.15 -7.65
CA ALA A 26 11.68 -5.63 -8.52
C ALA A 26 12.19 -6.68 -9.52
N ASN A 27 13.33 -6.42 -10.17
CA ASN A 27 13.94 -7.37 -11.10
C ASN A 27 14.28 -8.69 -10.42
N THR A 28 14.92 -8.64 -9.25
CA THR A 28 15.24 -9.85 -8.46
C THR A 28 14.01 -10.67 -8.12
N TYR A 29 12.89 -10.01 -7.75
CA TYR A 29 11.64 -10.73 -7.47
C TYR A 29 11.02 -11.34 -8.73
N LEU A 30 11.08 -10.66 -9.86
CA LEU A 30 10.58 -11.19 -11.14
C LEU A 30 11.43 -12.38 -11.62
N GLU A 31 12.75 -12.32 -11.49
CA GLU A 31 13.66 -13.45 -11.76
C GLU A 31 13.36 -14.65 -10.85
N ALA A 32 12.94 -14.40 -9.62
CA ALA A 32 12.50 -15.43 -8.68
C ALA A 32 11.07 -15.96 -8.94
N GLY A 33 10.37 -15.46 -9.96
CA GLY A 33 9.05 -15.95 -10.38
C GLY A 33 7.86 -15.15 -9.83
N ALA A 34 8.05 -13.92 -9.36
CA ALA A 34 6.92 -13.10 -8.96
C ALA A 34 6.14 -12.61 -10.20
N ASP A 35 4.81 -12.69 -10.17
CA ASP A 35 3.93 -12.21 -11.23
C ASP A 35 3.60 -10.73 -11.10
N ILE A 36 3.52 -10.25 -9.86
CA ILE A 36 3.08 -8.88 -9.53
C ILE A 36 4.11 -8.22 -8.61
N ILE A 37 4.55 -7.04 -8.97
CA ILE A 37 5.39 -6.19 -8.10
C ILE A 37 4.53 -5.11 -7.47
N ALA A 38 4.57 -5.01 -6.14
CA ALA A 38 3.74 -4.11 -5.35
C ALA A 38 4.59 -3.14 -4.51
N PRO A 39 5.21 -2.12 -5.10
CA PRO A 39 6.02 -1.16 -4.37
C PRO A 39 5.13 -0.35 -3.43
N SER A 40 5.42 -0.40 -2.14
CA SER A 40 4.63 0.29 -1.12
C SER A 40 5.07 1.74 -0.88
N ASP A 41 5.80 2.29 -1.81
CA ASP A 41 6.20 3.69 -1.82
C ASP A 41 5.08 4.61 -2.35
N MET A 42 5.32 5.92 -2.28
CA MET A 42 4.48 6.96 -2.87
C MET A 42 5.35 7.94 -3.68
N MET A 43 6.49 7.47 -4.16
CA MET A 43 7.43 8.34 -4.88
C MET A 43 6.89 8.67 -6.28
N LYS A 44 7.16 9.90 -6.70
CA LYS A 44 6.71 10.37 -8.02
C LYS A 44 7.29 9.49 -9.13
N ASN A 45 6.44 9.03 -10.05
CA ASN A 45 6.82 8.26 -11.25
C ASN A 45 7.44 6.86 -10.99
N THR A 46 7.30 6.27 -9.82
CA THR A 46 7.78 4.90 -9.56
C THR A 46 7.16 3.90 -10.53
N THR A 47 5.84 3.95 -10.74
CA THR A 47 5.14 3.06 -11.68
C THR A 47 5.72 3.17 -13.09
N LYS A 48 5.89 4.38 -13.60
CA LYS A 48 6.49 4.64 -14.92
C LYS A 48 7.91 4.10 -15.03
N TYR A 49 8.72 4.30 -13.98
CA TYR A 49 10.10 3.81 -13.93
C TYR A 49 10.14 2.28 -13.96
N LEU A 50 9.37 1.61 -13.11
CA LEU A 50 9.31 0.15 -13.05
C LEU A 50 8.83 -0.44 -14.36
N ARG A 51 7.79 0.13 -15.00
CA ARG A 51 7.31 -0.31 -16.31
C ARG A 51 8.43 -0.28 -17.36
N LYS A 52 9.21 0.79 -17.37
CA LYS A 52 10.38 0.89 -18.27
C LYS A 52 11.39 -0.23 -18.00
N ILE A 53 11.76 -0.47 -16.73
CA ILE A 53 12.71 -1.51 -16.33
C ILE A 53 12.20 -2.90 -16.71
N PHE A 54 10.91 -3.19 -16.53
CA PHE A 54 10.31 -4.48 -16.89
C PHE A 54 10.43 -4.75 -18.39
N VAL A 55 10.15 -3.76 -19.23
CA VAL A 55 10.33 -3.90 -20.68
C VAL A 55 11.80 -4.13 -21.05
N GLN A 56 12.72 -3.38 -20.45
CA GLN A 56 14.15 -3.50 -20.74
C GLN A 56 14.75 -4.86 -20.35
N ASN A 57 14.21 -5.50 -19.30
CA ASN A 57 14.73 -6.76 -18.76
C ASN A 57 13.90 -7.99 -19.18
N GLY A 58 13.01 -7.86 -20.17
CA GLY A 58 12.24 -8.99 -20.71
C GLY A 58 11.00 -9.38 -19.90
N PHE A 59 10.61 -8.57 -18.90
CA PHE A 59 9.44 -8.80 -18.03
C PHE A 59 8.23 -7.93 -18.43
N SER A 60 8.03 -7.66 -19.71
CA SER A 60 6.98 -6.75 -20.21
C SER A 60 5.56 -7.13 -19.75
N ASN A 61 5.29 -8.42 -19.55
CA ASN A 61 4.00 -8.96 -19.10
C ASN A 61 3.79 -8.91 -17.59
N SER A 62 4.83 -8.63 -16.82
CA SER A 62 4.71 -8.56 -15.36
C SER A 62 3.85 -7.38 -14.91
N GLN A 63 3.11 -7.57 -13.84
CA GLN A 63 2.10 -6.63 -13.38
C GLN A 63 2.62 -5.73 -12.26
N ILE A 64 2.04 -4.54 -12.16
CA ILE A 64 2.36 -3.56 -11.11
C ILE A 64 1.10 -3.27 -10.31
N MET A 65 1.13 -3.50 -9.00
CA MET A 65 0.14 -3.02 -8.05
C MET A 65 0.67 -1.76 -7.36
N SER A 66 0.17 -0.60 -7.77
CA SER A 66 0.60 0.68 -7.18
C SER A 66 -0.15 0.99 -5.90
N TYR A 67 0.57 1.34 -4.83
CA TYR A 67 0.00 1.96 -3.63
C TYR A 67 -0.33 3.44 -3.91
N SER A 68 -1.15 3.66 -4.92
CA SER A 68 -1.45 4.98 -5.51
C SER A 68 -2.10 5.96 -4.55
N THR A 69 -2.82 5.45 -3.54
CA THR A 69 -3.45 6.23 -2.48
C THR A 69 -2.99 5.72 -1.13
N LYS A 70 -1.97 6.34 -0.58
CA LYS A 70 -1.41 6.02 0.74
C LYS A 70 -1.29 7.28 1.58
N PHE A 71 -2.13 7.38 2.60
CA PHE A 71 -2.17 8.53 3.48
C PHE A 71 -1.08 8.49 4.56
N LYS A 72 -0.69 9.67 5.05
CA LYS A 72 0.10 9.82 6.28
C LYS A 72 -0.80 9.56 7.49
N SER A 73 -1.04 8.27 7.79
CA SER A 73 -1.99 7.83 8.79
C SER A 73 -1.33 7.46 10.12
N HIS A 74 -2.02 7.72 11.22
CA HIS A 74 -1.67 7.24 12.55
C HIS A 74 -2.00 5.75 12.74
N PHE A 75 -2.87 5.17 11.91
CA PHE A 75 -3.19 3.74 11.94
C PHE A 75 -2.03 2.80 11.54
N TYR A 76 -0.85 3.35 11.20
CA TYR A 76 0.36 2.54 11.00
C TYR A 76 1.17 2.31 12.29
N GLY A 77 0.75 2.88 13.44
CA GLY A 77 1.48 2.82 14.69
C GLY A 77 1.98 1.43 15.07
N PRO A 78 1.10 0.43 15.26
CA PRO A 78 1.51 -0.90 15.69
C PRO A 78 2.55 -1.56 14.77
N PHE A 79 2.44 -1.38 13.46
CA PHE A 79 3.43 -1.88 12.51
C PHE A 79 4.77 -1.14 12.60
N ARG A 80 4.75 0.18 12.78
CA ARG A 80 5.98 0.99 12.90
C ARG A 80 6.80 0.58 14.10
N ASP A 81 6.14 0.30 15.22
CA ASP A 81 6.78 -0.10 16.46
C ASP A 81 7.45 -1.46 16.32
N VAL A 82 6.72 -2.46 15.79
CA VAL A 82 7.24 -3.81 15.57
C VAL A 82 8.36 -3.83 14.52
N ALA A 83 8.18 -3.13 13.40
CA ALA A 83 9.14 -3.06 12.32
C ALA A 83 10.31 -2.09 12.58
N LYS A 84 10.31 -1.37 13.71
CA LYS A 84 11.28 -0.31 14.03
C LYS A 84 11.45 0.67 12.86
N SER A 85 10.34 0.98 12.18
CA SER A 85 10.31 1.74 10.92
C SER A 85 9.80 3.18 11.10
N SER A 86 9.88 3.72 12.30
CA SER A 86 9.60 5.15 12.53
C SER A 86 10.57 6.02 11.76
N PRO A 87 10.10 7.03 10.99
CA PRO A 87 10.96 7.85 10.17
C PRO A 87 11.92 8.68 11.03
N GLN A 88 13.17 8.76 10.60
CA GLN A 88 14.22 9.57 11.24
C GLN A 88 14.52 10.80 10.39
N GLY A 89 14.85 11.90 11.04
CA GLY A 89 15.31 13.14 10.40
C GLY A 89 14.21 14.03 9.81
N PHE A 90 13.22 13.48 9.13
CA PHE A 90 12.03 14.19 8.63
C PHE A 90 10.84 13.22 8.57
N ASP A 91 9.64 13.76 8.47
CA ASP A 91 8.44 12.94 8.42
C ASP A 91 8.10 12.48 6.98
N ARG A 92 7.02 11.71 6.82
CA ARG A 92 6.60 11.18 5.52
C ARG A 92 5.66 12.10 4.73
N SER A 93 5.38 13.32 5.21
CA SER A 93 4.47 14.27 4.56
C SER A 93 4.95 14.72 3.18
N SER A 94 6.26 14.62 2.93
CA SER A 94 6.85 14.96 1.64
C SER A 94 6.44 14.03 0.48
N TYR A 95 5.95 12.81 0.80
CA TYR A 95 5.57 11.83 -0.22
C TYR A 95 4.28 11.06 0.06
N GLN A 96 3.78 11.01 1.31
CA GLN A 96 2.47 10.47 1.62
C GLN A 96 1.39 11.55 1.53
N LEU A 97 0.18 11.15 1.20
CA LEU A 97 -0.96 12.07 1.07
C LEU A 97 -1.42 12.57 2.44
N PRO A 98 -1.80 13.85 2.56
CA PRO A 98 -2.53 14.33 3.72
C PRO A 98 -3.93 13.67 3.78
N VAL A 99 -4.39 13.32 4.98
CA VAL A 99 -5.61 12.51 5.16
C VAL A 99 -6.88 13.20 4.67
N GLU A 100 -6.89 14.53 4.63
CA GLU A 100 -8.01 15.36 4.20
C GLU A 100 -8.11 15.55 2.67
N ASP A 101 -7.06 15.20 1.91
CA ASP A 101 -6.96 15.57 0.48
C ASP A 101 -7.46 14.45 -0.45
N LYS A 102 -8.78 14.34 -0.54
CA LYS A 102 -9.47 13.42 -1.44
C LYS A 102 -9.11 13.65 -2.92
N ALA A 103 -9.08 14.91 -3.34
CA ALA A 103 -8.81 15.26 -4.74
C ALA A 103 -7.42 14.82 -5.18
N LYS A 104 -6.41 15.02 -4.32
CA LYS A 104 -5.03 14.58 -4.57
C LYS A 104 -4.91 13.06 -4.58
N ALA A 105 -5.68 12.35 -3.75
CA ALA A 105 -5.73 10.89 -3.73
C ALA A 105 -6.24 10.32 -5.06
N ILE A 106 -7.35 10.83 -5.57
CA ILE A 106 -7.91 10.43 -6.87
C ILE A 106 -6.94 10.77 -8.00
N LYS A 107 -6.39 12.00 -8.03
CA LYS A 107 -5.41 12.41 -9.02
C LYS A 107 -4.15 11.53 -9.02
N SER A 108 -3.68 11.13 -7.86
CA SER A 108 -2.54 10.20 -7.71
C SER A 108 -2.86 8.85 -8.35
N SER A 109 -4.05 8.31 -8.11
CA SER A 109 -4.48 7.03 -8.67
C SER A 109 -4.63 7.08 -10.20
N ILE A 110 -5.24 8.12 -10.75
CA ILE A 110 -5.33 8.35 -12.20
C ILE A 110 -3.93 8.45 -12.81
N SER A 111 -3.02 9.18 -12.19
CA SER A 111 -1.63 9.29 -12.65
C SER A 111 -0.91 7.94 -12.69
N ASN A 112 -1.07 7.10 -11.66
CA ASN A 112 -0.45 5.77 -11.62
C ASN A 112 -1.06 4.81 -12.64
N ALA A 113 -2.37 4.87 -12.87
CA ALA A 113 -3.04 4.14 -13.95
C ALA A 113 -2.45 4.51 -15.32
N ALA A 114 -2.35 5.80 -15.62
CA ALA A 114 -1.76 6.31 -16.86
C ALA A 114 -0.26 5.95 -17.03
N GLN A 115 0.46 5.69 -15.93
CA GLN A 115 1.84 5.24 -15.94
C GLN A 115 2.01 3.73 -16.13
N GLY A 116 0.91 2.97 -16.23
CA GLY A 116 0.92 1.54 -16.51
C GLY A 116 0.77 0.65 -15.27
N ALA A 117 0.18 1.13 -14.18
CA ALA A 117 -0.28 0.25 -13.10
C ALA A 117 -1.39 -0.68 -13.62
N ASN A 118 -1.40 -1.94 -13.14
CA ASN A 118 -2.46 -2.91 -13.42
C ASN A 118 -3.48 -2.96 -12.28
N TYR A 119 -3.04 -2.69 -11.06
CA TYR A 119 -3.85 -2.64 -9.85
C TYR A 119 -3.53 -1.38 -9.05
N LEU A 120 -4.53 -0.88 -8.34
CA LEU A 120 -4.39 0.26 -7.45
C LEU A 120 -4.72 -0.15 -6.00
N MET A 121 -4.05 0.45 -5.04
CA MET A 121 -4.23 0.18 -3.61
C MET A 121 -4.56 1.44 -2.85
N VAL A 122 -5.63 1.39 -2.05
CA VAL A 122 -6.00 2.42 -1.07
C VAL A 122 -5.53 1.98 0.32
N LYS A 123 -4.79 2.85 1.02
CA LYS A 123 -4.19 2.55 2.32
C LYS A 123 -4.19 3.79 3.24
N PRO A 124 -4.78 3.71 4.46
CA PRO A 124 -5.53 2.61 5.06
C PRO A 124 -6.89 2.37 4.38
N GLY A 125 -7.45 1.15 4.51
CA GLY A 125 -8.66 0.75 3.82
C GLY A 125 -9.94 1.29 4.46
N MET A 126 -10.15 1.02 5.74
CA MET A 126 -11.38 1.37 6.47
C MET A 126 -11.59 2.88 6.60
N THR A 127 -10.52 3.62 6.89
CA THR A 127 -10.59 5.08 7.04
C THR A 127 -10.65 5.85 5.72
N SER A 128 -10.54 5.15 4.59
CA SER A 128 -10.56 5.74 3.23
C SER A 128 -11.54 5.03 2.31
N ILE A 129 -12.59 4.47 2.89
CA ILE A 129 -13.59 3.66 2.19
C ILE A 129 -14.32 4.44 1.09
N ASP A 130 -14.50 5.74 1.27
CA ASP A 130 -15.11 6.66 0.31
C ASP A 130 -14.33 6.78 -1.00
N LEU A 131 -13.04 6.45 -1.00
CA LEU A 131 -12.16 6.57 -2.16
C LEU A 131 -12.12 5.35 -3.04
N ILE A 132 -12.41 4.16 -2.51
CA ILE A 132 -12.27 2.90 -3.25
C ILE A 132 -13.13 2.92 -4.52
N ARG A 133 -14.42 3.22 -4.37
CA ARG A 133 -15.37 3.32 -5.47
C ARG A 133 -15.02 4.44 -6.45
N ASP A 134 -14.65 5.60 -5.94
CA ASP A 134 -14.35 6.76 -6.76
C ASP A 134 -13.13 6.51 -7.65
N ILE A 135 -12.05 5.97 -7.06
CA ILE A 135 -10.83 5.61 -7.80
C ILE A 135 -11.13 4.54 -8.85
N LYS A 136 -11.87 3.50 -8.50
CA LYS A 136 -12.26 2.45 -9.44
C LYS A 136 -13.06 3.00 -10.62
N LYS A 137 -14.00 3.90 -10.37
CA LYS A 137 -14.81 4.55 -11.41
C LYS A 137 -13.96 5.40 -12.36
N GLU A 138 -13.02 6.16 -11.82
CA GLU A 138 -12.18 7.06 -12.62
C GLU A 138 -11.07 6.33 -13.40
N THR A 139 -10.59 5.21 -12.90
CA THR A 139 -9.44 4.51 -13.52
C THR A 139 -9.83 3.25 -14.29
N LEU A 140 -10.99 2.68 -14.01
CA LEU A 140 -11.46 1.38 -14.50
C LEU A 140 -10.52 0.20 -14.17
N LEU A 141 -9.56 0.40 -13.25
CA LEU A 141 -8.63 -0.63 -12.81
C LEU A 141 -9.14 -1.35 -11.54
N PRO A 142 -8.77 -2.61 -11.35
CA PRO A 142 -8.99 -3.30 -10.09
C PRO A 142 -8.35 -2.51 -8.94
N THR A 143 -9.17 -2.19 -7.94
CA THR A 143 -8.78 -1.35 -6.81
C THR A 143 -8.93 -2.12 -5.52
N GLY A 144 -7.84 -2.27 -4.79
CA GLY A 144 -7.79 -2.94 -3.50
C GLY A 144 -7.77 -1.99 -2.32
N ALA A 145 -8.06 -2.55 -1.15
CA ALA A 145 -7.99 -1.88 0.14
C ALA A 145 -7.03 -2.60 1.08
N TYR A 146 -6.20 -1.83 1.80
CA TYR A 146 -5.32 -2.39 2.82
C TYR A 146 -5.85 -2.10 4.22
N GLN A 147 -6.38 -3.12 4.89
CA GLN A 147 -6.67 -3.06 6.32
C GLN A 147 -5.35 -3.08 7.09
N VAL A 148 -4.94 -1.92 7.59
CA VAL A 148 -3.62 -1.73 8.20
C VAL A 148 -3.57 -2.13 9.68
N SER A 149 -2.38 -2.15 10.24
CA SER A 149 -2.13 -2.66 11.59
C SER A 149 -2.97 -2.01 12.70
N GLY A 150 -3.19 -0.71 12.63
CA GLY A 150 -4.04 -0.01 13.60
C GLY A 150 -5.51 -0.33 13.43
N GLU A 151 -6.00 -0.50 12.19
CA GLU A 151 -7.36 -0.95 11.93
C GLU A 151 -7.57 -2.38 12.46
N TYR A 152 -6.65 -3.29 12.14
CA TYR A 152 -6.67 -4.66 12.66
C TYR A 152 -6.58 -4.72 14.20
N ALA A 153 -5.64 -3.97 14.79
CA ALA A 153 -5.45 -3.91 16.25
C ALA A 153 -6.71 -3.38 16.97
N SER A 154 -7.44 -2.43 16.36
CA SER A 154 -8.69 -1.91 16.92
C SER A 154 -9.75 -3.01 17.08
N LEU A 155 -9.89 -3.91 16.11
CA LEU A 155 -10.82 -5.04 16.18
C LEU A 155 -10.44 -6.00 17.32
N GLN A 156 -9.15 -6.28 17.47
CA GLN A 156 -8.63 -7.10 18.56
C GLN A 156 -8.87 -6.45 19.93
N MET A 157 -8.68 -5.14 20.03
CA MET A 157 -8.91 -4.40 21.28
C MET A 157 -10.37 -4.37 21.69
N LEU A 158 -11.29 -4.14 20.73
CA LEU A 158 -12.73 -4.20 20.98
C LEU A 158 -13.15 -5.58 21.48
N SER A 159 -12.64 -6.65 20.89
CA SER A 159 -12.92 -8.01 21.34
C SER A 159 -12.39 -8.30 22.73
N LYS A 160 -11.13 -7.91 23.02
CA LYS A 160 -10.53 -8.07 24.35
C LYS A 160 -11.29 -7.28 25.43
N ALA A 161 -11.81 -6.12 25.07
CA ALA A 161 -12.66 -5.31 25.96
C ALA A 161 -14.10 -5.84 26.10
N LYS A 162 -14.45 -6.96 25.43
CA LYS A 162 -15.78 -7.57 25.42
C LYS A 162 -16.88 -6.67 24.80
N PHE A 163 -16.52 -5.76 23.92
CA PHE A 163 -17.46 -4.91 23.19
C PHE A 163 -17.93 -5.52 21.87
N GLY A 164 -17.46 -6.72 21.51
CA GLY A 164 -17.89 -7.47 20.34
C GLY A 164 -17.09 -8.76 20.16
N ASN A 165 -17.67 -9.68 19.39
CA ASN A 165 -16.96 -10.89 18.98
C ASN A 165 -15.93 -10.55 17.91
N TYR A 166 -14.73 -11.08 18.00
CA TYR A 166 -13.65 -10.78 17.04
C TYR A 166 -14.00 -11.17 15.61
N VAL A 167 -14.58 -12.35 15.41
CA VAL A 167 -14.93 -12.86 14.09
C VAL A 167 -15.99 -11.98 13.44
N ASP A 168 -17.02 -11.59 14.20
CA ASP A 168 -18.09 -10.73 13.70
C ASP A 168 -17.56 -9.33 13.33
N LEU A 169 -16.75 -8.72 14.18
CA LEU A 169 -16.09 -7.44 13.92
C LEU A 169 -15.20 -7.50 12.66
N LEU A 170 -14.44 -8.58 12.52
CA LEU A 170 -13.57 -8.80 11.35
C LEU A 170 -14.41 -8.96 10.07
N LEU A 171 -15.40 -9.83 10.08
CA LEU A 171 -16.28 -10.08 8.92
C LEU A 171 -17.02 -8.82 8.51
N GLU A 172 -17.52 -8.03 9.46
CA GLU A 172 -18.16 -6.76 9.18
C GLU A 172 -17.18 -5.81 8.50
N SER A 173 -15.99 -5.65 9.03
CA SER A 173 -14.96 -4.76 8.45
C SER A 173 -14.60 -5.14 7.01
N LEU A 174 -14.41 -6.44 6.73
CA LEU A 174 -14.14 -6.94 5.38
C LEU A 174 -15.33 -6.77 4.44
N THR A 175 -16.55 -7.02 4.94
CA THR A 175 -17.78 -6.84 4.18
C THR A 175 -17.99 -5.37 3.79
N VAL A 176 -17.69 -4.45 4.68
CA VAL A 176 -17.76 -3.01 4.40
C VAL A 176 -16.78 -2.61 3.29
N LEU A 177 -15.54 -3.10 3.31
CA LEU A 177 -14.57 -2.86 2.24
C LEU A 177 -15.04 -3.45 0.91
N LYS A 178 -15.60 -4.67 0.92
CA LYS A 178 -16.18 -5.30 -0.27
C LYS A 178 -17.39 -4.52 -0.79
N ARG A 179 -18.28 -4.04 0.10
CA ARG A 179 -19.42 -3.18 -0.26
C ARG A 179 -18.98 -1.87 -0.90
N ALA A 180 -17.83 -1.33 -0.49
CA ALA A 180 -17.19 -0.18 -1.14
C ALA A 180 -16.59 -0.49 -2.52
N GLN A 181 -16.76 -1.72 -3.02
CA GLN A 181 -16.29 -2.23 -4.30
C GLN A 181 -14.78 -2.50 -4.37
N ALA A 182 -14.12 -2.77 -3.24
CA ALA A 182 -12.76 -3.31 -3.28
C ALA A 182 -12.75 -4.67 -4.01
N ASP A 183 -11.89 -4.80 -5.01
CA ASP A 183 -11.72 -6.04 -5.78
C ASP A 183 -10.91 -7.08 -4.99
N PHE A 184 -10.01 -6.61 -4.14
CA PHE A 184 -9.22 -7.42 -3.23
C PHE A 184 -8.91 -6.65 -1.94
N ILE A 185 -8.66 -7.39 -0.87
CA ILE A 185 -8.35 -6.82 0.45
C ILE A 185 -7.06 -7.45 0.96
N LEU A 186 -6.10 -6.61 1.29
CA LEU A 186 -4.91 -7.00 2.02
C LEU A 186 -5.13 -6.72 3.50
N SER A 187 -4.91 -7.72 4.35
CA SER A 187 -5.08 -7.59 5.81
C SER A 187 -3.99 -8.35 6.55
N LEU A 188 -3.88 -8.11 7.84
CA LEU A 188 -2.95 -8.81 8.75
C LEU A 188 -3.54 -10.08 9.37
N ILE A 189 -4.77 -10.48 9.01
CA ILE A 189 -5.44 -11.66 9.58
C ILE A 189 -4.68 -12.96 9.32
N HIS A 190 -3.92 -13.05 8.24
CA HIS A 190 -3.15 -14.23 7.84
C HIS A 190 -1.75 -14.26 8.46
N ILE A 191 -1.36 -13.24 9.23
CA ILE A 191 -0.02 -13.16 9.85
C ILE A 191 -0.02 -13.80 11.24
N SER A 192 -1.18 -14.17 11.76
CA SER A 192 -1.32 -14.64 13.14
C SER A 192 -0.71 -15.99 13.42
N GLU A 193 -0.49 -16.86 12.41
CA GLU A 193 0.35 -18.06 12.55
C GLU A 193 0.91 -18.51 11.19
N PRO A 194 2.25 -18.62 11.04
CA PRO A 194 2.80 -19.36 9.93
C PRO A 194 2.39 -20.83 10.13
N THR A 195 1.52 -21.36 9.29
CA THR A 195 1.29 -22.80 9.18
C THR A 195 2.64 -23.43 8.87
N ARG A 196 3.24 -24.09 9.87
CA ARG A 196 4.38 -24.95 9.61
C ARG A 196 3.89 -26.06 8.66
N PRO A 197 4.58 -26.30 7.53
CA PRO A 197 4.31 -27.50 6.77
C PRO A 197 4.53 -28.69 7.69
N SER A 198 3.53 -29.53 7.78
CA SER A 198 3.60 -30.84 8.44
C SER A 198 4.57 -31.75 7.72
#